data_6682358a75021efae90c32b7ee6f2c67
#
_entry.id   6682358a75021efae90c32b7ee6f2c67
#
_cell.length_a   1.000
_cell.length_b   1.000
_cell.length_c   1.000
_cell.angle_alpha   90.00
_cell.angle_beta   90.00
_cell.angle_gamma   90.00
#
_symmetry.space_group_name_H-M   'P 1'
#
loop_
_entity.id
_entity.type
_entity.pdbx_description
1 polymer ?
#
loop_
_entity_poly.entity_id
_entity_poly.type
_entity_poly.pdbx_seq_one_letter_code
_entity_poly.pdbx_strand_id
1 'polypeptide(L)'
;IKFIIIIFEYWSFWMKNFCIITNSYKDEKNSIANKISDYIIKKGGSCVVLNNVDTATGQYRVILEEQVPGNLECVITIGGDGTLLHAAKDLEKLDVIFIGVNKGTLGFLAEISPEEMEGSIDRLLNDRFNVESRMMLCGQVIRNNEVVYKSNVLNDIVIHRGGDMAISNFDVYVNGQLLGKFQADGIILSTPTGSTAYNLSAGGPVARPDSHMIILTPICPHSIGTRSILLSRNDEIE
;
A
#
# COMPACT_ATOMS: atom_id res chain seq x y z
N ILE A 1 -1.33 -4.19 -8.38
CA ILE A 1 -0.24 -3.22 -8.19
C ILE A 1 1.07 -3.97 -8.25
N LYS A 2 2.00 -3.47 -9.04
CA LYS A 2 3.32 -4.03 -9.22
C LYS A 2 4.33 -3.21 -8.42
N PHE A 3 5.15 -3.86 -7.60
CA PHE A 3 6.23 -3.22 -6.84
C PHE A 3 7.56 -3.73 -7.35
N ILE A 4 8.60 -2.92 -7.24
CA ILE A 4 9.95 -3.32 -7.58
C ILE A 4 10.69 -3.70 -6.32
N ILE A 5 11.13 -4.96 -6.23
CA ILE A 5 12.24 -5.40 -5.40
C ILE A 5 13.42 -5.64 -6.34
N ILE A 6 14.54 -4.97 -6.10
CA ILE A 6 15.71 -5.05 -6.98
C ILE A 6 16.45 -6.36 -6.71
N ILE A 7 16.04 -7.44 -7.38
CA ILE A 7 16.78 -8.71 -7.47
C ILE A 7 17.01 -8.98 -8.97
N PHE A 8 18.15 -9.54 -9.32
CA PHE A 8 18.64 -9.64 -10.72
C PHE A 8 17.91 -10.72 -11.53
N GLU A 9 16.96 -10.38 -12.42
CA GLU A 9 16.53 -11.17 -13.56
C GLU A 9 15.86 -10.31 -14.65
N TYR A 10 15.95 -10.69 -15.92
CA TYR A 10 15.67 -9.88 -17.11
C TYR A 10 14.20 -9.83 -17.51
N TRP A 11 13.60 -8.60 -17.61
CA TRP A 11 12.41 -8.29 -18.41
C TRP A 11 12.64 -6.98 -19.15
N SER A 12 12.29 -6.94 -20.44
CA SER A 12 12.65 -5.86 -21.36
C SER A 12 11.62 -4.73 -21.37
N PHE A 13 11.83 -3.66 -20.60
CA PHE A 13 11.12 -2.38 -20.75
C PHE A 13 12.05 -1.22 -20.36
N TRP A 14 12.35 -0.37 -21.33
CA TRP A 14 13.11 0.87 -21.10
C TRP A 14 12.20 1.90 -20.46
N MET A 15 12.19 2.01 -19.15
CA MET A 15 11.43 3.03 -18.44
C MET A 15 12.02 4.41 -18.70
N LYS A 16 11.18 5.35 -19.09
CA LYS A 16 11.57 6.75 -19.33
C LYS A 16 10.68 7.76 -18.62
N ASN A 17 9.47 7.36 -18.24
CA ASN A 17 8.44 8.27 -17.77
C ASN A 17 8.14 8.01 -16.29
N PHE A 18 8.55 8.96 -15.44
CA PHE A 18 8.49 8.85 -14.01
C PHE A 18 7.57 9.90 -13.39
N CYS A 19 6.94 9.56 -12.28
CA CYS A 19 6.30 10.51 -11.39
C CYS A 19 6.89 10.34 -9.98
N ILE A 20 7.35 11.41 -9.36
CA ILE A 20 7.78 11.42 -7.97
C ILE A 20 6.64 11.97 -7.13
N ILE A 21 6.20 11.19 -6.13
CA ILE A 21 5.22 11.63 -5.12
C ILE A 21 5.96 11.77 -3.80
N THR A 22 6.05 13.00 -3.30
CA THR A 22 6.80 13.31 -2.09
C THR A 22 5.91 13.82 -0.96
N ASN A 23 6.33 13.51 0.27
CA ASN A 23 5.75 14.08 1.48
C ASN A 23 6.59 15.29 1.89
N SER A 24 6.04 16.49 1.73
CA SER A 24 6.74 17.77 1.98
C SER A 24 7.23 17.96 3.42
N TYR A 25 6.66 17.26 4.41
CA TYR A 25 7.18 17.26 5.79
C TYR A 25 8.43 16.41 5.95
N LYS A 26 8.59 15.38 5.12
CA LYS A 26 9.76 14.51 5.12
C LYS A 26 10.81 14.95 4.13
N ASP A 27 10.42 15.57 3.04
CA ASP A 27 11.34 16.10 2.01
C ASP A 27 11.21 17.63 1.92
N GLU A 28 11.86 18.34 2.86
CA GLU A 28 11.83 19.79 2.91
C GLU A 28 12.22 20.41 1.57
N LYS A 29 11.34 21.30 1.06
CA LYS A 29 11.50 21.98 -0.23
C LYS A 29 11.68 21.03 -1.41
N ASN A 30 11.23 19.78 -1.29
CA ASN A 30 11.39 18.74 -2.31
C ASN A 30 12.86 18.51 -2.70
N SER A 31 13.78 18.64 -1.76
CA SER A 31 15.23 18.61 -2.04
C SER A 31 15.68 17.26 -2.61
N ILE A 32 15.15 16.16 -2.07
CA ILE A 32 15.44 14.80 -2.56
C ILE A 32 14.71 14.57 -3.89
N ALA A 33 13.41 14.94 -3.97
CA ALA A 33 12.61 14.80 -5.17
C ALA A 33 13.23 15.51 -6.36
N ASN A 34 13.69 16.76 -6.18
CA ASN A 34 14.34 17.55 -7.24
C ASN A 34 15.67 16.91 -7.67
N LYS A 35 16.51 16.47 -6.73
CA LYS A 35 17.77 15.77 -7.04
C LYS A 35 17.53 14.51 -7.88
N ILE A 36 16.52 13.71 -7.52
CA ILE A 36 16.15 12.50 -8.25
C ILE A 36 15.59 12.85 -9.63
N SER A 37 14.72 13.85 -9.72
CA SER A 37 14.14 14.33 -10.97
C SER A 37 15.22 14.82 -11.94
N ASP A 38 16.15 15.65 -11.46
CA ASP A 38 17.28 16.16 -12.25
C ASP A 38 18.17 15.02 -12.78
N TYR A 39 18.38 14.00 -11.95
CA TYR A 39 19.15 12.82 -12.36
C TYR A 39 18.43 12.03 -13.47
N ILE A 40 17.13 11.79 -13.33
CA ILE A 40 16.30 11.12 -14.36
C ILE A 40 16.36 11.88 -15.67
N ILE A 41 16.16 13.22 -15.64
CA ILE A 41 16.20 14.09 -16.83
C ILE A 41 17.57 14.07 -17.47
N LYS A 42 18.64 14.16 -16.68
CA LYS A 42 20.04 14.07 -17.16
C LYS A 42 20.32 12.76 -17.89
N LYS A 43 19.66 11.68 -17.50
CA LYS A 43 19.78 10.34 -18.11
C LYS A 43 18.83 10.14 -19.33
N GLY A 44 18.06 11.16 -19.71
CA GLY A 44 17.17 11.13 -20.88
C GLY A 44 15.76 10.61 -20.59
N GLY A 45 15.38 10.50 -19.32
CA GLY A 45 13.99 10.24 -18.88
C GLY A 45 13.19 11.53 -18.73
N SER A 46 11.89 11.38 -18.47
CA SER A 46 10.98 12.46 -18.08
C SER A 46 10.49 12.25 -16.65
N CYS A 47 10.28 13.32 -15.90
CA CYS A 47 9.86 13.24 -14.52
C CYS A 47 8.94 14.39 -14.13
N VAL A 48 7.83 14.07 -13.45
CA VAL A 48 6.95 15.03 -12.81
C VAL A 48 7.04 14.85 -11.31
N VAL A 49 7.04 15.95 -10.54
CA VAL A 49 7.09 15.93 -9.08
C VAL A 49 5.77 16.44 -8.51
N LEU A 50 5.12 15.64 -7.68
CA LEU A 50 3.86 15.94 -7.01
C LEU A 50 4.01 15.82 -5.49
N ASN A 51 3.26 16.64 -4.74
CA ASN A 51 3.19 16.56 -3.29
C ASN A 51 1.85 15.94 -2.86
N ASN A 52 1.90 14.94 -1.98
CA ASN A 52 0.71 14.29 -1.43
C ASN A 52 0.30 14.83 -0.05
N VAL A 53 0.91 15.92 0.40
CA VAL A 53 0.56 16.58 1.65
C VAL A 53 0.39 18.07 1.42
N ASP A 54 -0.72 18.62 1.89
CA ASP A 54 -0.96 20.06 1.92
C ASP A 54 -0.05 20.70 2.98
N THR A 55 0.84 21.58 2.54
CA THR A 55 1.83 22.22 3.42
C THR A 55 1.24 23.17 4.44
N ALA A 56 0.03 23.70 4.20
CA ALA A 56 -0.64 24.62 5.10
C ALA A 56 -1.41 23.89 6.21
N THR A 57 -2.05 22.77 5.88
CA THR A 57 -2.92 22.04 6.79
C THR A 57 -2.29 20.76 7.35
N GLY A 58 -1.24 20.23 6.73
CA GLY A 58 -0.65 18.96 7.06
C GLY A 58 -1.49 17.75 6.64
N GLN A 59 -2.59 17.98 5.96
CA GLN A 59 -3.50 16.93 5.56
C GLN A 59 -3.02 16.24 4.29
N TYR A 60 -3.34 14.95 4.18
CA TYR A 60 -3.13 14.20 2.98
C TYR A 60 -3.94 14.78 1.81
N ARG A 61 -3.28 14.91 0.67
CA ARG A 61 -3.87 15.35 -0.59
C ARG A 61 -3.88 14.19 -1.59
N VAL A 62 -5.06 13.84 -2.06
CA VAL A 62 -5.25 12.82 -3.08
C VAL A 62 -4.56 13.24 -4.39
N ILE A 63 -3.82 12.33 -4.98
CA ILE A 63 -3.23 12.51 -6.31
C ILE A 63 -4.22 11.98 -7.35
N LEU A 64 -4.68 12.86 -8.23
CA LEU A 64 -5.61 12.51 -9.28
C LEU A 64 -4.87 11.97 -10.51
N GLU A 65 -5.47 11.00 -11.20
CA GLU A 65 -4.90 10.39 -12.41
C GLU A 65 -4.56 11.41 -13.50
N GLU A 66 -5.33 12.49 -13.60
CA GLU A 66 -5.10 13.60 -14.55
C GLU A 66 -3.87 14.47 -14.24
N GLN A 67 -3.32 14.36 -13.03
CA GLN A 67 -2.12 15.09 -12.63
C GLN A 67 -0.82 14.38 -13.04
N VAL A 68 -0.92 13.13 -13.44
CA VAL A 68 0.23 12.33 -13.89
C VAL A 68 0.25 12.19 -15.40
N PRO A 69 1.43 12.01 -16.02
CA PRO A 69 1.52 11.81 -17.47
C PRO A 69 0.76 10.55 -17.92
N GLY A 70 0.03 10.62 -19.04
CA GLY A 70 -0.72 9.49 -19.58
C GLY A 70 0.14 8.30 -20.03
N ASN A 71 1.45 8.51 -20.19
CA ASN A 71 2.45 7.49 -20.50
C ASN A 71 3.34 7.15 -19.30
N LEU A 72 2.85 7.35 -18.07
CA LEU A 72 3.57 7.06 -16.84
C LEU A 72 3.90 5.57 -16.75
N GLU A 73 5.14 5.25 -16.38
CA GLU A 73 5.64 3.88 -16.24
C GLU A 73 6.01 3.53 -14.79
N CYS A 74 6.53 4.54 -14.05
CA CYS A 74 7.01 4.32 -12.70
C CYS A 74 6.67 5.50 -11.77
N VAL A 75 6.16 5.17 -10.58
CA VAL A 75 5.93 6.10 -9.47
C VAL A 75 7.01 5.90 -8.42
N ILE A 76 7.76 6.94 -8.13
CA ILE A 76 8.74 6.97 -7.04
C ILE A 76 8.13 7.72 -5.87
N THR A 77 7.95 7.07 -4.74
CA THR A 77 7.43 7.73 -3.53
C THR A 77 8.57 8.07 -2.59
N ILE A 78 8.59 9.31 -2.07
CA ILE A 78 9.59 9.77 -1.11
C ILE A 78 8.92 10.04 0.23
N GLY A 79 9.25 9.21 1.22
CA GLY A 79 8.61 9.31 2.53
C GLY A 79 8.80 8.05 3.37
N GLY A 80 7.74 7.45 3.80
CA GLY A 80 7.68 6.14 4.44
C GLY A 80 6.58 5.31 3.78
N ASP A 81 6.29 4.14 4.36
CA ASP A 81 5.26 3.23 3.83
C ASP A 81 3.91 3.92 3.59
N GLY A 82 3.49 4.83 4.48
CA GLY A 82 2.24 5.58 4.29
C GLY A 82 2.17 6.40 3.01
N THR A 83 3.29 6.99 2.56
CA THR A 83 3.34 7.73 1.29
C THR A 83 3.09 6.80 0.11
N LEU A 84 3.70 5.62 0.14
CA LEU A 84 3.53 4.59 -0.89
C LEU A 84 2.11 4.02 -0.88
N LEU A 85 1.55 3.71 0.31
CA LEU A 85 0.19 3.20 0.46
C LEU A 85 -0.85 4.15 -0.16
N HIS A 86 -0.71 5.45 0.12
CA HIS A 86 -1.58 6.47 -0.45
C HIS A 86 -1.43 6.57 -1.97
N ALA A 87 -0.20 6.65 -2.47
CA ALA A 87 0.06 6.72 -3.91
C ALA A 87 -0.49 5.48 -4.65
N ALA A 88 -0.29 4.29 -4.09
CA ALA A 88 -0.79 3.04 -4.67
C ALA A 88 -2.34 2.99 -4.70
N LYS A 89 -3.00 3.57 -3.69
CA LYS A 89 -4.46 3.68 -3.66
C LYS A 89 -4.97 4.72 -4.67
N ASP A 90 -4.35 5.90 -4.72
CA ASP A 90 -4.79 6.99 -5.59
C ASP A 90 -4.66 6.66 -7.07
N LEU A 91 -3.61 5.92 -7.42
CA LEU A 91 -3.28 5.55 -8.80
C LEU A 91 -3.54 4.06 -9.09
N GLU A 92 -4.46 3.44 -8.36
CA GLU A 92 -4.75 2.00 -8.43
C GLU A 92 -5.21 1.50 -9.80
N LYS A 93 -5.78 2.40 -10.63
CA LYS A 93 -6.26 2.07 -11.98
C LYS A 93 -5.16 2.11 -13.03
N LEU A 94 -4.01 2.68 -12.71
CA LEU A 94 -2.89 2.77 -13.62
C LEU A 94 -2.05 1.49 -13.55
N ASP A 95 -1.65 0.96 -14.71
CA ASP A 95 -0.69 -0.16 -14.79
C ASP A 95 0.74 0.39 -14.71
N VAL A 96 1.13 0.83 -13.52
CA VAL A 96 2.43 1.44 -13.24
C VAL A 96 3.16 0.72 -12.13
N ILE A 97 4.49 0.88 -12.11
CA ILE A 97 5.36 0.31 -11.10
C ILE A 97 5.58 1.33 -9.98
N PHE A 98 5.58 0.85 -8.74
CA PHE A 98 5.86 1.69 -7.57
C PHE A 98 7.21 1.36 -6.97
N ILE A 99 7.94 2.40 -6.54
CA ILE A 99 9.19 2.30 -5.81
C ILE A 99 9.16 3.23 -4.60
N GLY A 100 9.57 2.73 -3.43
CA GLY A 100 9.59 3.50 -2.20
C GLY A 100 11.00 3.94 -1.79
N VAL A 101 11.20 5.26 -1.67
CA VAL A 101 12.39 5.86 -1.08
C VAL A 101 12.09 6.25 0.35
N ASN A 102 12.77 5.62 1.27
CA ASN A 102 12.59 5.89 2.69
C ASN A 102 13.48 7.03 3.17
N LYS A 103 12.87 8.03 3.78
CA LYS A 103 13.60 9.06 4.54
C LYS A 103 13.24 8.95 6.01
N GLY A 104 13.91 8.09 6.74
CA GLY A 104 13.68 7.88 8.17
C GLY A 104 13.86 6.44 8.60
N THR A 105 12.96 5.94 9.46
CA THR A 105 12.97 4.54 9.88
C THR A 105 12.60 3.64 8.72
N LEU A 106 13.41 2.64 8.44
CA LEU A 106 13.18 1.65 7.38
C LEU A 106 11.79 1.01 7.55
N GLY A 107 11.01 1.04 6.47
CA GLY A 107 9.70 0.40 6.39
C GLY A 107 9.75 -0.96 5.73
N PHE A 108 8.59 -1.58 5.58
CA PHE A 108 8.44 -2.86 4.87
C PHE A 108 8.16 -2.68 3.36
N LEU A 109 7.88 -1.46 2.92
CA LEU A 109 7.54 -1.14 1.52
C LEU A 109 8.53 -0.15 0.91
N ALA A 110 8.97 0.84 1.67
CA ALA A 110 9.96 1.83 1.23
C ALA A 110 11.33 1.39 1.74
N GLU A 111 12.07 0.68 0.89
CA GLU A 111 13.35 0.03 1.27
C GLU A 111 14.58 0.75 0.74
N ILE A 112 14.43 1.66 -0.24
CA ILE A 112 15.56 2.32 -0.89
C ILE A 112 15.90 3.59 -0.12
N SER A 113 17.20 3.76 0.23
CA SER A 113 17.68 5.01 0.81
C SER A 113 17.88 6.09 -0.27
N PRO A 114 17.84 7.39 0.09
CA PRO A 114 18.11 8.47 -0.87
C PRO A 114 19.48 8.35 -1.56
N GLU A 115 20.46 7.80 -0.86
CA GLU A 115 21.83 7.61 -1.33
C GLU A 115 21.93 6.52 -2.41
N GLU A 116 21.05 5.52 -2.37
CA GLU A 116 20.98 4.41 -3.33
C GLU A 116 20.17 4.73 -4.58
N MET A 117 19.47 5.88 -4.59
CA MET A 117 18.51 6.19 -5.66
C MET A 117 19.15 6.34 -7.05
N GLU A 118 20.32 6.98 -7.16
CA GLU A 118 20.99 7.14 -8.47
C GLU A 118 21.29 5.76 -9.10
N GLY A 119 21.81 4.83 -8.30
CA GLY A 119 22.06 3.46 -8.75
C GLY A 119 20.79 2.69 -9.08
N SER A 120 19.70 2.95 -8.35
CA SER A 120 18.38 2.35 -8.60
C SER A 120 17.76 2.87 -9.89
N ILE A 121 17.84 4.18 -10.15
CA ILE A 121 17.40 4.79 -11.41
C ILE A 121 18.20 4.22 -12.60
N ASP A 122 19.52 4.09 -12.47
CA ASP A 122 20.35 3.50 -13.52
C ASP A 122 19.91 2.05 -13.84
N ARG A 123 19.48 1.28 -12.83
CA ARG A 123 18.95 -0.06 -13.05
C ARG A 123 17.59 -0.02 -13.75
N LEU A 124 16.69 0.89 -13.35
CA LEU A 124 15.37 1.07 -13.99
C LEU A 124 15.51 1.44 -15.47
N LEU A 125 16.35 2.42 -15.77
CA LEU A 125 16.62 2.90 -17.14
C LEU A 125 17.28 1.84 -18.02
N ASN A 126 18.01 0.89 -17.44
CA ASN A 126 18.72 -0.19 -18.14
C ASN A 126 18.05 -1.55 -18.04
N ASP A 127 16.78 -1.57 -17.59
CA ASP A 127 15.99 -2.79 -17.50
C ASP A 127 16.61 -3.89 -16.62
N ARG A 128 17.17 -3.50 -15.48
CA ARG A 128 17.84 -4.38 -14.53
C ARG A 128 17.13 -4.38 -13.18
N PHE A 129 15.89 -4.84 -13.16
CA PHE A 129 15.05 -4.88 -11.96
C PHE A 129 14.05 -6.04 -12.04
N ASN A 130 13.53 -6.43 -10.88
CA ASN A 130 12.41 -7.36 -10.78
C ASN A 130 11.15 -6.64 -10.32
N VAL A 131 10.02 -7.12 -10.76
CA VAL A 131 8.70 -6.63 -10.33
C VAL A 131 8.06 -7.64 -9.41
N GLU A 132 7.75 -7.21 -8.18
CA GLU A 132 6.93 -7.98 -7.26
C GLU A 132 5.47 -7.54 -7.34
N SER A 133 4.57 -8.49 -7.51
CA SER A 133 3.12 -8.24 -7.47
C SER A 133 2.61 -8.33 -6.05
N ARG A 134 1.86 -7.33 -5.62
CA ARG A 134 1.21 -7.29 -4.30
C ARG A 134 -0.30 -7.41 -4.43
N MET A 135 -0.90 -8.22 -3.56
CA MET A 135 -2.33 -8.38 -3.46
C MET A 135 -2.96 -7.14 -2.82
N MET A 136 -4.14 -6.73 -3.29
CA MET A 136 -5.00 -5.75 -2.63
C MET A 136 -6.32 -6.36 -2.24
N LEU A 137 -6.96 -5.83 -1.20
CA LEU A 137 -8.34 -6.13 -0.83
C LEU A 137 -9.27 -5.05 -1.35
N CYS A 138 -10.39 -5.47 -1.93
CA CYS A 138 -11.51 -4.61 -2.26
C CYS A 138 -12.60 -4.78 -1.20
N GLY A 139 -12.86 -3.73 -0.42
CA GLY A 139 -13.92 -3.74 0.58
C GLY A 139 -15.10 -2.88 0.19
N GLN A 140 -16.29 -3.31 0.59
CA GLN A 140 -17.54 -2.59 0.40
C GLN A 140 -18.31 -2.53 1.72
N VAL A 141 -18.99 -1.42 1.98
CA VAL A 141 -19.98 -1.31 3.04
C VAL A 141 -21.35 -1.30 2.38
N ILE A 142 -22.18 -2.31 2.71
CA ILE A 142 -23.54 -2.45 2.18
C ILE A 142 -24.52 -2.13 3.30
N ARG A 143 -25.49 -1.25 3.04
CA ARG A 143 -26.62 -0.94 3.94
C ARG A 143 -27.92 -0.94 3.15
N ASN A 144 -28.93 -1.64 3.65
CA ASN A 144 -30.23 -1.75 2.98
C ASN A 144 -30.11 -2.22 1.51
N ASN A 145 -29.22 -3.17 1.24
CA ASN A 145 -28.87 -3.71 -0.08
C ASN A 145 -28.24 -2.69 -1.05
N GLU A 146 -27.75 -1.57 -0.55
CA GLU A 146 -27.03 -0.56 -1.35
C GLU A 146 -25.58 -0.45 -0.90
N VAL A 147 -24.65 -0.36 -1.85
CA VAL A 147 -23.24 -0.10 -1.58
C VAL A 147 -23.09 1.38 -1.21
N VAL A 148 -22.85 1.66 0.07
CA VAL A 148 -22.69 3.04 0.57
C VAL A 148 -21.23 3.48 0.61
N TYR A 149 -20.28 2.54 0.56
CA TYR A 149 -18.85 2.83 0.50
C TYR A 149 -18.10 1.68 -0.17
N LYS A 150 -17.06 2.00 -0.95
CA LYS A 150 -16.15 1.04 -1.58
C LYS A 150 -14.74 1.58 -1.59
N SER A 151 -13.75 0.75 -1.29
CA SER A 151 -12.33 1.11 -1.35
C SER A 151 -11.45 -0.11 -1.57
N ASN A 152 -10.35 0.09 -2.29
CA ASN A 152 -9.26 -0.87 -2.36
C ASN A 152 -8.16 -0.48 -1.36
N VAL A 153 -7.53 -1.48 -0.76
CA VAL A 153 -6.46 -1.28 0.22
C VAL A 153 -5.31 -2.25 -0.02
N LEU A 154 -4.09 -1.76 0.19
CA LEU A 154 -2.89 -2.59 0.09
C LEU A 154 -2.60 -3.35 1.38
N ASN A 155 -2.88 -2.75 2.55
CA ASN A 155 -2.61 -3.37 3.85
C ASN A 155 -3.83 -4.13 4.39
N ASP A 156 -4.82 -3.41 4.92
CA ASP A 156 -5.90 -4.00 5.68
C ASP A 156 -7.20 -3.20 5.61
N ILE A 157 -8.31 -3.89 5.87
CA ILE A 157 -9.62 -3.35 6.15
C ILE A 157 -9.90 -3.60 7.62
N VAL A 158 -10.22 -2.55 8.35
CA VAL A 158 -10.52 -2.64 9.78
C VAL A 158 -11.98 -2.28 10.03
N ILE A 159 -12.72 -3.21 10.64
CA ILE A 159 -14.05 -2.96 11.18
C ILE A 159 -13.88 -2.85 12.68
N HIS A 160 -14.21 -1.69 13.23
CA HIS A 160 -13.93 -1.37 14.61
C HIS A 160 -15.19 -0.81 15.27
N ARG A 161 -15.43 -1.12 16.54
CA ARG A 161 -16.47 -0.47 17.33
C ARG A 161 -16.24 1.05 17.31
N GLY A 162 -17.32 1.81 17.29
CA GLY A 162 -17.26 3.27 17.40
C GLY A 162 -16.81 3.76 18.78
N GLY A 163 -17.22 4.95 19.17
CA GLY A 163 -16.89 5.54 20.48
C GLY A 163 -17.52 4.83 21.71
N ASP A 164 -18.42 3.87 21.50
CA ASP A 164 -19.08 3.16 22.58
C ASP A 164 -18.18 2.09 23.22
N MET A 165 -18.23 1.97 24.54
CA MET A 165 -17.48 0.96 25.28
C MET A 165 -18.13 -0.44 25.21
N ALA A 166 -19.25 -0.58 24.50
CA ALA A 166 -19.94 -1.85 24.35
C ALA A 166 -19.14 -2.81 23.45
N ILE A 167 -19.15 -4.08 23.81
CA ILE A 167 -18.54 -5.16 23.01
C ILE A 167 -19.32 -5.30 21.70
N SER A 168 -18.60 -5.36 20.59
CA SER A 168 -19.22 -5.62 19.29
C SER A 168 -19.30 -7.10 18.99
N ASN A 169 -20.41 -7.51 18.34
CA ASN A 169 -20.59 -8.85 17.84
C ASN A 169 -20.46 -8.83 16.32
N PHE A 170 -19.67 -9.73 15.79
CA PHE A 170 -19.45 -9.90 14.35
C PHE A 170 -19.84 -11.31 13.94
N ASP A 171 -20.80 -11.43 13.06
CA ASP A 171 -21.11 -12.69 12.36
C ASP A 171 -20.33 -12.64 11.05
N VAL A 172 -19.35 -13.53 10.89
CA VAL A 172 -18.46 -13.55 9.72
C VAL A 172 -18.87 -14.71 8.82
N TYR A 173 -19.09 -14.41 7.56
CA TYR A 173 -19.41 -15.40 6.52
C TYR A 173 -18.26 -15.46 5.52
N VAL A 174 -17.98 -16.65 5.01
CA VAL A 174 -17.03 -16.89 3.92
C VAL A 174 -17.76 -17.67 2.84
N ASN A 175 -17.81 -17.10 1.63
CA ASN A 175 -18.53 -17.68 0.50
C ASN A 175 -19.99 -18.05 0.84
N GLY A 176 -20.66 -17.17 1.58
CA GLY A 176 -22.06 -17.34 2.04
C GLY A 176 -22.26 -18.34 3.19
N GLN A 177 -21.20 -18.95 3.73
CA GLN A 177 -21.27 -19.86 4.86
C GLN A 177 -20.75 -19.20 6.14
N LEU A 178 -21.48 -19.34 7.25
CA LEU A 178 -21.08 -18.81 8.53
C LEU A 178 -19.74 -19.45 9.00
N LEU A 179 -18.67 -18.65 9.00
CA LEU A 179 -17.38 -19.05 9.55
C LEU A 179 -17.41 -19.06 11.08
N GLY A 180 -18.00 -18.04 11.68
CA GLY A 180 -18.06 -17.91 13.14
C GLY A 180 -18.66 -16.61 13.62
N LYS A 181 -18.90 -16.57 14.94
CA LYS A 181 -19.35 -15.38 15.67
C LYS A 181 -18.24 -14.90 16.60
N PHE A 182 -17.85 -13.65 16.45
CA PHE A 182 -16.76 -13.06 17.20
C PHE A 182 -17.28 -11.94 18.11
N GLN A 183 -16.91 -11.98 19.37
CA GLN A 183 -17.07 -10.85 20.30
C GLN A 183 -15.71 -10.19 20.49
N ALA A 184 -15.54 -8.98 19.95
CA ALA A 184 -14.26 -8.32 19.90
C ALA A 184 -14.42 -6.81 19.81
N ASP A 185 -13.33 -6.06 20.00
CA ASP A 185 -13.29 -4.63 19.73
C ASP A 185 -13.34 -4.32 18.21
N GLY A 186 -12.95 -5.28 17.39
CA GLY A 186 -12.98 -5.17 15.95
C GLY A 186 -12.47 -6.42 15.24
N ILE A 187 -12.47 -6.37 13.92
CA ILE A 187 -11.90 -7.39 13.04
C ILE A 187 -11.03 -6.72 11.99
N ILE A 188 -9.87 -7.29 11.74
CA ILE A 188 -8.94 -6.91 10.69
C ILE A 188 -9.01 -7.97 9.59
N LEU A 189 -9.20 -7.54 8.34
CA LEU A 189 -8.93 -8.34 7.15
C LEU A 189 -7.66 -7.79 6.51
N SER A 190 -6.58 -8.54 6.58
CA SER A 190 -5.26 -8.10 6.12
C SER A 190 -4.80 -8.86 4.90
N THR A 191 -4.12 -8.15 4.00
CA THR A 191 -3.30 -8.75 2.95
C THR A 191 -1.99 -9.30 3.55
N PRO A 192 -1.21 -10.09 2.81
CA PRO A 192 0.15 -10.45 3.23
C PRO A 192 1.04 -9.22 3.45
N THR A 193 0.91 -8.18 2.64
CA THR A 193 1.62 -6.91 2.82
C THR A 193 1.24 -6.25 4.14
N GLY A 194 -0.05 -6.18 4.46
CA GLY A 194 -0.57 -5.62 5.71
C GLY A 194 -0.30 -6.47 6.95
N SER A 195 0.19 -7.72 6.77
CA SER A 195 0.46 -8.61 7.90
C SER A 195 1.45 -8.02 8.92
N THR A 196 2.33 -7.14 8.48
CA THR A 196 3.32 -6.42 9.32
C THR A 196 2.82 -5.07 9.85
N ALA A 197 1.58 -4.66 9.50
CA ALA A 197 0.94 -3.42 9.93
C ALA A 197 0.05 -3.64 11.17
N TYR A 198 -1.21 -3.21 11.14
CA TYR A 198 -2.11 -3.33 12.29
C TYR A 198 -2.41 -4.79 12.68
N ASN A 199 -2.44 -5.68 11.69
CA ASN A 199 -2.54 -7.12 11.93
C ASN A 199 -1.49 -7.63 12.93
N LEU A 200 -0.21 -7.22 12.78
CA LEU A 200 0.87 -7.61 13.71
C LEU A 200 0.61 -7.09 15.11
N SER A 201 0.19 -5.82 15.26
CA SER A 201 -0.13 -5.20 16.54
C SER A 201 -1.30 -5.89 17.24
N ALA A 202 -2.25 -6.44 16.48
CA ALA A 202 -3.39 -7.20 16.98
C ALA A 202 -3.03 -8.68 17.29
N GLY A 203 -1.78 -9.09 17.12
CA GLY A 203 -1.31 -10.45 17.39
C GLY A 203 -1.52 -11.43 16.23
N GLY A 204 -1.80 -10.93 15.03
CA GLY A 204 -1.89 -11.73 13.82
C GLY A 204 -0.52 -12.21 13.32
N PRO A 205 -0.48 -13.26 12.48
CA PRO A 205 0.75 -13.81 11.93
C PRO A 205 1.36 -12.89 10.87
N VAL A 206 2.69 -12.96 10.72
CA VAL A 206 3.41 -12.38 9.59
C VAL A 206 3.33 -13.34 8.41
N ALA A 207 2.96 -12.81 7.25
CA ALA A 207 2.93 -13.55 5.99
C ALA A 207 3.95 -12.99 5.00
N ARG A 208 4.50 -13.88 4.16
CA ARG A 208 5.35 -13.43 3.06
C ARG A 208 4.52 -12.60 2.07
N PRO A 209 5.06 -11.51 1.53
CA PRO A 209 4.32 -10.61 0.64
C PRO A 209 3.76 -11.27 -0.62
N ASP A 210 4.45 -12.30 -1.14
CA ASP A 210 4.07 -13.11 -2.30
C ASP A 210 3.03 -14.20 -2.00
N SER A 211 2.61 -14.32 -0.74
CA SER A 211 1.54 -15.25 -0.35
C SER A 211 0.19 -14.80 -0.91
N HIS A 212 -0.66 -15.77 -1.21
CA HIS A 212 -1.98 -15.53 -1.78
C HIS A 212 -3.08 -15.88 -0.77
N MET A 213 -3.16 -15.10 0.31
CA MET A 213 -4.10 -15.33 1.40
C MET A 213 -4.66 -14.04 1.98
N ILE A 214 -5.80 -14.14 2.65
CA ILE A 214 -6.38 -13.09 3.48
C ILE A 214 -6.22 -13.53 4.94
N ILE A 215 -5.79 -12.63 5.81
CA ILE A 215 -5.63 -12.88 7.23
C ILE A 215 -6.77 -12.18 7.96
N LEU A 216 -7.64 -12.95 8.60
CA LEU A 216 -8.69 -12.44 9.48
C LEU A 216 -8.15 -12.46 10.91
N THR A 217 -8.03 -11.31 11.55
CA THR A 217 -7.51 -11.17 12.92
C THR A 217 -8.51 -10.38 13.78
N PRO A 218 -9.12 -10.98 14.80
CA PRO A 218 -9.94 -10.26 15.77
C PRO A 218 -9.09 -9.36 16.67
N ILE A 219 -9.59 -8.16 16.95
CA ILE A 219 -8.95 -7.18 17.85
C ILE A 219 -9.50 -7.37 19.26
N CYS A 220 -8.64 -7.67 20.23
CA CYS A 220 -9.02 -7.88 21.63
C CYS A 220 -10.26 -8.79 21.81
N PRO A 221 -10.25 -10.02 21.27
CA PRO A 221 -11.40 -10.91 21.37
C PRO A 221 -11.70 -11.29 22.83
N HIS A 222 -12.98 -11.35 23.17
CA HIS A 222 -13.45 -11.69 24.52
C HIS A 222 -13.57 -13.19 24.80
N SER A 223 -13.22 -14.03 23.83
CA SER A 223 -13.20 -15.48 23.97
C SER A 223 -11.79 -16.03 24.09
N ILE A 224 -11.58 -16.94 25.05
CA ILE A 224 -10.30 -17.62 25.24
C ILE A 224 -10.04 -18.56 24.06
N GLY A 225 -8.87 -18.42 23.43
CA GLY A 225 -8.45 -19.30 22.37
C GLY A 225 -8.79 -18.83 20.95
N THR A 226 -9.43 -17.68 20.77
CA THR A 226 -9.59 -17.07 19.43
C THR A 226 -8.24 -16.79 18.81
N ARG A 227 -8.09 -17.18 17.56
CA ARG A 227 -6.86 -17.02 16.76
C ARG A 227 -7.17 -16.37 15.42
N SER A 228 -6.15 -15.83 14.78
CA SER A 228 -6.26 -15.41 13.39
C SER A 228 -6.57 -16.60 12.48
N ILE A 229 -7.34 -16.35 11.46
CA ILE A 229 -7.76 -17.35 10.47
C ILE A 229 -7.15 -16.96 9.13
N LEU A 230 -6.55 -17.92 8.44
CA LEU A 230 -6.03 -17.74 7.10
C LEU A 230 -7.08 -18.21 6.10
N LEU A 231 -7.42 -17.34 5.16
CA LEU A 231 -8.43 -17.56 4.12
C LEU A 231 -7.76 -17.47 2.75
N SER A 232 -8.41 -18.03 1.74
CA SER A 232 -7.94 -17.96 0.36
C SER A 232 -8.07 -16.52 -0.18
N ARG A 233 -7.15 -16.13 -1.07
CA ARG A 233 -7.27 -14.86 -1.82
C ARG A 233 -8.57 -14.72 -2.62
N ASN A 234 -9.20 -15.84 -2.93
CA ASN A 234 -10.43 -15.88 -3.74
C ASN A 234 -11.70 -15.94 -2.89
N ASP A 235 -11.57 -15.96 -1.55
CA ASP A 235 -12.73 -16.01 -0.68
C ASP A 235 -13.43 -14.65 -0.64
N GLU A 236 -14.77 -14.70 -0.68
CA GLU A 236 -15.64 -13.56 -0.39
C GLU A 236 -15.98 -13.59 1.10
N ILE A 237 -15.74 -12.48 1.78
CA ILE A 237 -15.87 -12.37 3.23
C ILE A 237 -16.91 -11.29 3.54
N GLU A 238 -17.94 -11.68 4.28
CA GLU A 238 -19.03 -10.82 4.72
C GLU A 238 -19.13 -10.76 6.25
#